data_3166f1a42d80764715eebfb7d50b79ce
#
_entry.id   3166f1a42d80764715eebfb7d50b79ce
#
_cell.length_a   1.000
_cell.length_b   1.000
_cell.length_c   1.000
_cell.angle_alpha   90.00
_cell.angle_beta   90.00
_cell.angle_gamma   90.00
#
_symmetry.space_group_name_H-M   'P 1'
#
loop_
_entity.id
_entity.type
_entity.pdbx_description
1 polymer ?
#
loop_
_entity_poly.entity_id
_entity_poly.type
_entity_poly.pdbx_seq_one_letter_code
_entity_poly.pdbx_strand_id
1 'polypeptide(L)'
;MKITCYVRKTRPKHQVAAAESFCAGLKRHGLKGEISTKIGPDHESDLVLVWGMNNARTVRPRSKKEFLLAERAYFEDRHEWISLGYNGLNNRGEYYNLNSPDDRWKKHFDDGRLQPWNPNGKYILLTLQIKGDNSIRNFPVDYQKLADDLRKATDLPVLVKDHPVRKGTWGNIQADGVFNGSIEEAVRGAAVTVTINSNSGVDSILAGTPVVNFDHGSMVWDIAMKDLSQLSDPPLPDRTQWAADLAYTQWLPKEIAVGEAWEHLKQRYE
;
A
#
# COMPACT_ATOMS: atom_id res chain seq x y z
N MET A 1 20.58 18.45 10.69
CA MET A 1 20.14 17.10 10.32
C MET A 1 20.79 16.71 8.99
N LYS A 2 21.56 15.60 8.98
CA LYS A 2 22.16 15.02 7.76
C LYS A 2 21.15 14.08 7.12
N ILE A 3 20.79 14.34 5.85
CA ILE A 3 19.78 13.56 5.12
C ILE A 3 20.39 13.00 3.84
N THR A 4 20.32 11.67 3.64
CA THR A 4 20.82 11.01 2.44
C THR A 4 19.71 10.25 1.71
N CYS A 5 19.57 10.52 0.41
CA CYS A 5 18.63 9.86 -0.48
C CYS A 5 19.37 8.79 -1.30
N TYR A 6 19.00 7.53 -1.15
CA TYR A 6 19.67 6.42 -1.83
C TYR A 6 18.97 6.03 -3.11
N VAL A 7 19.71 6.02 -4.21
CA VAL A 7 19.27 5.60 -5.55
C VAL A 7 20.16 4.47 -6.04
N ARG A 8 19.59 3.43 -6.66
CA ARG A 8 20.39 2.34 -7.25
C ARG A 8 21.33 2.88 -8.33
N LYS A 9 22.48 2.22 -8.54
CA LYS A 9 23.47 2.58 -9.58
C LYS A 9 22.86 2.66 -10.98
N THR A 10 21.86 1.81 -11.29
CA THR A 10 21.11 1.81 -12.55
C THR A 10 20.20 3.03 -12.72
N ARG A 11 20.08 3.86 -11.68
CA ARG A 11 19.25 5.09 -11.65
C ARG A 11 17.84 4.91 -12.22
N PRO A 12 17.02 3.99 -11.69
CA PRO A 12 15.65 3.83 -12.16
C PRO A 12 14.87 5.16 -12.05
N LYS A 13 14.14 5.54 -13.09
CA LYS A 13 13.46 6.86 -13.19
C LYS A 13 12.64 7.20 -11.93
N HIS A 14 11.85 6.26 -11.42
CA HIS A 14 11.03 6.48 -10.23
C HIS A 14 11.86 6.76 -8.95
N GLN A 15 13.02 6.09 -8.78
CA GLN A 15 13.90 6.33 -7.63
C GLN A 15 14.61 7.69 -7.74
N VAL A 16 15.02 8.06 -8.95
CA VAL A 16 15.62 9.37 -9.22
C VAL A 16 14.61 10.48 -8.95
N ALA A 17 13.39 10.33 -9.49
CA ALA A 17 12.32 11.30 -9.28
C ALA A 17 12.01 11.49 -7.78
N ALA A 18 11.90 10.41 -7.01
CA ALA A 18 11.68 10.49 -5.56
C ALA A 18 12.83 11.23 -4.85
N ALA A 19 14.09 10.87 -5.14
CA ALA A 19 15.25 11.44 -4.47
C ALA A 19 15.48 12.92 -4.84
N GLU A 20 15.39 13.27 -6.12
CA GLU A 20 15.59 14.65 -6.60
C GLU A 20 14.47 15.57 -6.12
N SER A 21 13.20 15.12 -6.19
CA SER A 21 12.07 15.89 -5.67
C SER A 21 12.17 16.10 -4.17
N PHE A 22 12.56 15.06 -3.42
CA PHE A 22 12.70 15.18 -1.97
C PHE A 22 13.83 16.14 -1.58
N CYS A 23 15.00 16.06 -2.22
CA CYS A 23 16.09 17.02 -2.01
C CYS A 23 15.68 18.46 -2.37
N ALA A 24 14.89 18.64 -3.43
CA ALA A 24 14.37 19.98 -3.80
C ALA A 24 13.40 20.51 -2.75
N GLY A 25 12.49 19.66 -2.25
CA GLY A 25 11.55 20.00 -1.17
C GLY A 25 12.25 20.37 0.12
N LEU A 26 13.26 19.61 0.53
CA LEU A 26 14.06 19.91 1.73
C LEU A 26 14.69 21.31 1.69
N LYS A 27 15.16 21.77 0.51
CA LYS A 27 15.73 23.10 0.34
C LYS A 27 14.71 24.21 0.63
N ARG A 28 13.42 23.99 0.38
CA ARG A 28 12.35 24.95 0.71
C ARG A 28 12.20 25.16 2.20
N HIS A 29 12.65 24.20 3.00
CA HIS A 29 12.65 24.23 4.46
C HIS A 29 14.05 24.52 5.05
N GLY A 30 15.00 25.03 4.25
CA GLY A 30 16.35 25.34 4.72
C GLY A 30 17.21 24.11 5.03
N LEU A 31 16.79 22.92 4.61
CA LEU A 31 17.51 21.66 4.81
C LEU A 31 18.28 21.25 3.55
N LYS A 32 19.33 20.44 3.73
CA LYS A 32 20.12 19.89 2.63
C LYS A 32 20.03 18.37 2.62
N GLY A 33 19.52 17.82 1.53
CA GLY A 33 19.61 16.38 1.22
C GLY A 33 20.73 16.09 0.21
N GLU A 34 21.36 14.93 0.34
CA GLU A 34 22.38 14.45 -0.58
C GLU A 34 21.91 13.16 -1.26
N ILE A 35 22.20 13.01 -2.58
CA ILE A 35 21.86 11.79 -3.33
C ILE A 35 23.09 10.91 -3.41
N SER A 36 22.96 9.65 -2.99
CA SER A 36 24.01 8.63 -3.06
C SER A 36 23.55 7.43 -3.88
N THR A 37 24.45 6.93 -4.73
CA THR A 37 24.27 5.64 -5.44
C THR A 37 25.01 4.48 -4.77
N LYS A 38 25.71 4.74 -3.68
CA LYS A 38 26.45 3.74 -2.89
C LYS A 38 25.54 3.15 -1.81
N ILE A 39 24.64 2.23 -2.22
CA ILE A 39 23.74 1.56 -1.28
C ILE A 39 24.58 0.58 -0.42
N GLY A 40 24.64 0.86 0.86
CA GLY A 40 25.32 0.10 1.89
C GLY A 40 24.94 0.61 3.27
N PRO A 41 25.44 -0.01 4.37
CA PRO A 41 25.13 0.44 5.72
C PRO A 41 25.45 1.92 5.92
N ASP A 42 24.47 2.69 6.39
CA ASP A 42 24.60 4.10 6.73
C ASP A 42 24.35 4.32 8.23
N HIS A 43 25.41 4.71 8.93
CA HIS A 43 25.39 5.01 10.35
C HIS A 43 25.55 6.51 10.64
N GLU A 44 25.78 7.31 9.61
CA GLU A 44 26.10 8.74 9.75
C GLU A 44 24.87 9.65 9.56
N SER A 45 23.99 9.31 8.61
CA SER A 45 22.81 10.13 8.33
C SER A 45 21.80 10.05 9.47
N ASP A 46 21.20 11.17 9.82
CA ASP A 46 20.09 11.24 10.77
C ASP A 46 18.83 10.61 10.17
N LEU A 47 18.54 10.96 8.89
CA LEU A 47 17.45 10.40 8.11
C LEU A 47 17.97 9.90 6.76
N VAL A 48 17.43 8.78 6.29
CA VAL A 48 17.67 8.30 4.93
C VAL A 48 16.36 8.14 4.18
N LEU A 49 16.31 8.56 2.91
CA LEU A 49 15.26 8.20 1.98
C LEU A 49 15.71 7.01 1.14
N VAL A 50 14.90 5.97 1.09
CA VAL A 50 15.19 4.76 0.30
C VAL A 50 13.94 4.28 -0.45
N TRP A 51 14.14 3.69 -1.63
CA TRP A 51 13.06 3.04 -2.37
C TRP A 51 13.02 1.55 -2.05
N GLY A 52 11.90 1.09 -1.47
CA GLY A 52 11.62 -0.32 -1.19
C GLY A 52 12.35 -0.90 0.02
N MET A 53 11.69 -1.84 0.70
CA MET A 53 12.16 -2.42 1.95
C MET A 53 13.51 -3.16 1.85
N ASN A 54 13.86 -3.72 0.68
CA ASN A 54 15.16 -4.39 0.54
C ASN A 54 16.32 -3.40 0.64
N ASN A 55 16.20 -2.21 0.04
CA ASN A 55 17.20 -1.15 0.17
C ASN A 55 17.20 -0.60 1.60
N ALA A 56 16.04 -0.42 2.23
CA ALA A 56 15.94 0.04 3.61
C ALA A 56 16.71 -0.90 4.56
N ARG A 57 16.53 -2.21 4.45
CA ARG A 57 17.28 -3.21 5.25
C ARG A 57 18.77 -3.19 4.99
N THR A 58 19.19 -2.87 3.76
CA THR A 58 20.62 -2.75 3.42
C THR A 58 21.24 -1.49 4.01
N VAL A 59 20.51 -0.36 3.95
CA VAL A 59 21.00 0.94 4.41
C VAL A 59 20.93 1.05 5.94
N ARG A 60 19.92 0.46 6.57
CA ARG A 60 19.69 0.46 8.02
C ARG A 60 19.70 -0.97 8.61
N PRO A 61 20.76 -1.75 8.43
CA PRO A 61 20.83 -3.11 8.98
C PRO A 61 20.90 -3.02 10.51
N ARG A 62 19.90 -3.55 11.20
CA ARG A 62 19.83 -3.60 12.67
C ARG A 62 19.92 -2.23 13.37
N SER A 63 19.81 -1.13 12.64
CA SER A 63 19.82 0.23 13.20
C SER A 63 18.42 0.57 13.71
N LYS A 64 18.35 1.32 14.84
CA LYS A 64 17.14 1.97 15.30
C LYS A 64 16.96 3.36 14.68
N LYS A 65 17.91 3.83 13.87
CA LYS A 65 17.81 5.11 13.16
C LYS A 65 16.73 5.05 12.09
N GLU A 66 16.07 6.14 11.91
CA GLU A 66 14.92 6.27 11.02
C GLU A 66 15.29 6.19 9.54
N PHE A 67 14.33 5.71 8.78
CA PHE A 67 14.33 5.81 7.33
C PHE A 67 12.94 6.22 6.83
N LEU A 68 12.93 6.99 5.77
CA LEU A 68 11.74 7.29 4.98
C LEU A 68 11.72 6.33 3.80
N LEU A 69 10.66 5.54 3.72
CA LEU A 69 10.45 4.58 2.64
C LEU A 69 9.66 5.24 1.53
N ALA A 70 10.24 5.29 0.34
CA ALA A 70 9.52 5.60 -0.88
C ALA A 70 9.07 4.31 -1.56
N GLU A 71 7.82 4.25 -2.01
CA GLU A 71 7.26 3.11 -2.72
C GLU A 71 6.16 3.60 -3.70
N ARG A 72 5.62 2.69 -4.52
CA ARG A 72 4.46 2.93 -5.35
C ARG A 72 3.26 3.33 -4.50
N ALA A 73 2.44 4.23 -5.03
CA ALA A 73 1.21 4.65 -4.39
C ALA A 73 0.18 3.50 -4.26
N TYR A 74 -0.82 3.71 -3.44
CA TYR A 74 -1.85 2.71 -3.14
C TYR A 74 -3.00 2.75 -4.12
N PHE A 75 -3.28 3.91 -4.70
CA PHE A 75 -4.32 4.12 -5.71
C PHE A 75 -3.83 5.17 -6.73
N GLU A 76 -4.61 5.51 -7.77
CA GLU A 76 -4.22 6.32 -8.91
C GLU A 76 -3.17 5.67 -9.80
N ASP A 77 -2.57 6.44 -10.69
CA ASP A 77 -1.42 5.98 -11.45
C ASP A 77 -0.22 5.79 -10.52
N ARG A 78 -0.05 4.55 -10.09
CA ARG A 78 1.04 4.13 -9.21
C ARG A 78 2.44 4.36 -9.80
N HIS A 79 2.54 4.76 -11.07
CA HIS A 79 3.80 5.14 -11.68
C HIS A 79 4.13 6.62 -11.49
N GLU A 80 3.11 7.45 -11.30
CA GLU A 80 3.24 8.88 -11.10
C GLU A 80 3.29 9.26 -9.62
N TRP A 81 2.49 8.60 -8.78
CA TRP A 81 2.42 8.88 -7.36
C TRP A 81 3.43 8.08 -6.55
N ILE A 82 3.96 8.69 -5.48
CA ILE A 82 4.96 8.12 -4.58
C ILE A 82 4.39 8.09 -3.16
N SER A 83 4.31 6.91 -2.57
CA SER A 83 4.06 6.77 -1.13
C SER A 83 5.33 7.08 -0.35
N LEU A 84 5.19 7.88 0.73
CA LEU A 84 6.27 8.24 1.64
C LEU A 84 5.85 7.97 3.09
N GLY A 85 6.46 6.98 3.72
CA GLY A 85 6.18 6.63 5.12
C GLY A 85 7.44 6.30 5.89
N TYR A 86 7.49 6.62 7.18
CA TYR A 86 8.63 6.28 8.04
C TYR A 86 8.60 4.80 8.45
N ASN A 87 9.77 4.20 8.50
CA ASN A 87 10.10 2.96 9.19
C ASN A 87 9.39 1.69 8.76
N GLY A 88 8.46 1.75 7.80
CA GLY A 88 7.67 0.59 7.39
C GLY A 88 7.12 0.65 5.98
N LEU A 89 6.61 -0.51 5.56
CA LEU A 89 5.91 -0.69 4.28
C LEU A 89 4.40 -0.80 4.54
N ASN A 90 3.60 -0.17 3.71
CA ASN A 90 2.15 -0.15 3.81
C ASN A 90 1.70 0.32 5.21
N ASN A 91 0.66 -0.25 5.80
CA ASN A 91 0.16 0.16 7.12
C ASN A 91 1.13 -0.09 8.30
N ARG A 92 2.33 -0.62 8.04
CA ARG A 92 3.44 -0.66 9.01
C ARG A 92 4.30 0.59 8.97
N GLY A 93 4.10 1.46 7.99
CA GLY A 93 4.74 2.76 7.90
C GLY A 93 3.99 3.80 8.72
N GLU A 94 4.70 4.81 9.17
CA GLU A 94 4.15 5.95 9.90
C GLU A 94 4.03 7.12 8.92
N TYR A 95 2.79 7.57 8.66
CA TYR A 95 2.47 8.59 7.65
C TYR A 95 1.99 9.90 8.26
N TYR A 96 1.74 9.96 9.57
CA TYR A 96 1.15 11.11 10.27
C TYR A 96 -0.20 11.56 9.69
N ASN A 97 -0.97 10.59 9.25
CA ASN A 97 -2.20 10.78 8.49
C ASN A 97 -3.48 10.44 9.28
N LEU A 98 -3.39 10.26 10.58
CA LEU A 98 -4.58 9.97 11.40
C LEU A 98 -5.44 11.23 11.57
N ASN A 99 -6.72 11.12 11.23
CA ASN A 99 -7.68 12.23 11.21
C ASN A 99 -7.25 13.39 10.30
N SER A 100 -6.66 13.07 9.16
CA SER A 100 -6.30 14.06 8.15
C SER A 100 -7.51 14.84 7.66
N PRO A 101 -7.34 16.13 7.29
CA PRO A 101 -8.40 16.85 6.59
C PRO A 101 -8.68 16.23 5.21
N ASP A 102 -9.87 16.47 4.70
CA ASP A 102 -10.30 15.89 3.42
C ASP A 102 -9.87 16.69 2.18
N ASP A 103 -9.11 17.77 2.38
CA ASP A 103 -8.69 18.70 1.34
C ASP A 103 -7.86 18.04 0.22
N ARG A 104 -6.93 17.14 0.57
CA ARG A 104 -6.16 16.40 -0.42
C ARG A 104 -7.02 15.40 -1.18
N TRP A 105 -7.95 14.71 -0.48
CA TRP A 105 -8.90 13.84 -1.14
C TRP A 105 -9.72 14.62 -2.16
N LYS A 106 -10.35 15.72 -1.74
CA LYS A 106 -11.16 16.59 -2.60
C LYS A 106 -10.36 17.18 -3.77
N LYS A 107 -9.13 17.58 -3.54
CA LYS A 107 -8.28 18.20 -4.56
C LYS A 107 -7.85 17.22 -5.66
N HIS A 108 -7.57 15.96 -5.30
CA HIS A 108 -6.89 15.04 -6.20
C HIS A 108 -7.67 13.78 -6.55
N PHE A 109 -8.65 13.39 -5.74
CA PHE A 109 -9.21 12.04 -5.78
C PHE A 109 -10.74 12.00 -5.73
N ASP A 110 -11.42 13.13 -5.53
CA ASP A 110 -12.87 13.21 -5.46
C ASP A 110 -13.50 13.29 -6.87
N ASP A 111 -13.28 12.23 -7.63
CA ASP A 111 -13.78 12.04 -9.00
C ASP A 111 -14.83 10.91 -9.09
N GLY A 112 -15.44 10.59 -7.97
CA GLY A 112 -16.41 9.51 -7.85
C GLY A 112 -15.79 8.13 -7.68
N ARG A 113 -14.49 8.01 -7.41
CA ARG A 113 -13.84 6.71 -7.20
C ARG A 113 -14.25 5.99 -5.92
N LEU A 114 -14.64 6.71 -4.86
CA LEU A 114 -15.21 6.10 -3.66
C LEU A 114 -16.68 5.74 -3.93
N GLN A 115 -16.88 4.60 -4.59
CA GLN A 115 -18.20 4.12 -4.99
C GLN A 115 -19.05 3.73 -3.77
N PRO A 116 -20.38 3.88 -3.80
CA PRO A 116 -21.26 3.31 -2.78
C PRO A 116 -20.99 1.83 -2.55
N TRP A 117 -21.27 1.33 -1.34
CA TRP A 117 -21.16 -0.10 -1.07
C TRP A 117 -22.05 -0.91 -2.04
N ASN A 118 -21.50 -1.97 -2.62
CA ASN A 118 -22.19 -2.83 -3.57
C ASN A 118 -22.85 -4.03 -2.85
N PRO A 119 -24.19 -4.05 -2.73
CA PRO A 119 -24.89 -5.17 -2.11
C PRO A 119 -25.10 -6.37 -3.05
N ASN A 120 -24.74 -6.24 -4.35
CA ASN A 120 -25.10 -7.19 -5.40
C ASN A 120 -23.91 -8.02 -5.90
N GLY A 121 -22.86 -8.14 -5.11
CA GLY A 121 -21.70 -8.97 -5.45
C GLY A 121 -22.09 -10.44 -5.61
N LYS A 122 -21.43 -11.14 -6.55
CA LYS A 122 -21.85 -12.48 -7.00
C LYS A 122 -20.88 -13.59 -6.62
N TYR A 123 -19.73 -13.26 -6.05
CA TYR A 123 -18.70 -14.23 -5.69
C TYR A 123 -17.79 -13.66 -4.60
N ILE A 124 -17.09 -14.56 -3.95
CA ILE A 124 -15.95 -14.18 -3.08
C ILE A 124 -14.69 -14.14 -3.94
N LEU A 125 -13.97 -13.02 -3.91
CA LEU A 125 -12.73 -12.86 -4.64
C LEU A 125 -11.52 -13.11 -3.73
N LEU A 126 -10.80 -14.21 -3.94
CA LEU A 126 -9.54 -14.48 -3.26
C LEU A 126 -8.36 -13.98 -4.10
N THR A 127 -7.69 -12.91 -3.66
CA THR A 127 -6.54 -12.35 -4.38
C THR A 127 -5.23 -12.89 -3.85
N LEU A 128 -4.40 -13.44 -4.74
CA LEU A 128 -3.10 -14.01 -4.40
C LEU A 128 -2.01 -12.95 -4.49
N GLN A 129 -1.07 -12.98 -3.55
CA GLN A 129 0.13 -12.14 -3.56
C GLN A 129 1.34 -12.93 -4.03
N ILE A 130 2.41 -12.25 -4.44
CA ILE A 130 3.65 -12.91 -4.89
C ILE A 130 4.28 -13.64 -3.70
N LYS A 131 4.59 -14.92 -3.88
CA LYS A 131 5.26 -15.73 -2.84
C LYS A 131 6.63 -15.12 -2.49
N GLY A 132 6.84 -14.86 -1.19
CA GLY A 132 8.06 -14.25 -0.68
C GLY A 132 8.15 -12.72 -0.87
N ASP A 133 7.05 -12.06 -1.27
CA ASP A 133 6.99 -10.60 -1.27
C ASP A 133 7.23 -10.01 0.12
N ASN A 134 7.82 -8.82 0.18
CA ASN A 134 8.14 -8.16 1.45
C ASN A 134 6.90 -7.88 2.32
N SER A 135 5.76 -7.65 1.71
CA SER A 135 4.51 -7.36 2.43
C SER A 135 3.99 -8.55 3.22
N ILE A 136 4.17 -9.78 2.71
CA ILE A 136 3.72 -11.03 3.34
C ILE A 136 4.84 -11.92 3.85
N ARG A 137 6.08 -11.44 3.85
CA ARG A 137 7.28 -12.26 4.13
C ARG A 137 7.24 -13.02 5.45
N ASN A 138 6.65 -12.42 6.47
CA ASN A 138 6.58 -12.98 7.82
C ASN A 138 5.19 -13.55 8.15
N PHE A 139 4.29 -13.60 7.16
CA PHE A 139 2.95 -14.13 7.34
C PHE A 139 2.89 -15.57 6.81
N PRO A 140 2.45 -16.54 7.61
CA PRO A 140 2.29 -17.92 7.18
C PRO A 140 1.04 -18.00 6.28
N VAL A 141 1.25 -18.04 4.96
CA VAL A 141 0.15 -18.10 3.98
C VAL A 141 -0.05 -19.51 3.49
N ASP A 142 -1.27 -20.02 3.63
CA ASP A 142 -1.78 -21.21 2.97
C ASP A 142 -3.04 -20.83 2.19
N TYR A 143 -2.87 -20.50 0.90
CA TYR A 143 -4.01 -20.11 0.06
C TYR A 143 -4.96 -21.25 -0.27
N GLN A 144 -4.48 -22.52 -0.31
CA GLN A 144 -5.39 -23.64 -0.51
C GLN A 144 -6.32 -23.82 0.69
N LYS A 145 -5.74 -23.83 1.89
CA LYS A 145 -6.55 -23.87 3.12
C LYS A 145 -7.54 -22.72 3.18
N LEU A 146 -7.11 -21.50 2.82
CA LEU A 146 -7.99 -20.33 2.82
C LEU A 146 -9.13 -20.47 1.81
N ALA A 147 -8.87 -20.98 0.61
CA ALA A 147 -9.92 -21.25 -0.38
C ALA A 147 -10.92 -22.30 0.12
N ASP A 148 -10.44 -23.37 0.77
CA ASP A 148 -11.28 -24.42 1.34
C ASP A 148 -12.14 -23.90 2.51
N ASP A 149 -11.59 -23.05 3.34
CA ASP A 149 -12.31 -22.41 4.48
C ASP A 149 -13.38 -21.42 3.96
N LEU A 150 -13.08 -20.67 2.91
CA LEU A 150 -14.05 -19.79 2.25
C LEU A 150 -15.25 -20.58 1.68
N ARG A 151 -14.99 -21.68 0.97
CA ARG A 151 -16.05 -22.53 0.40
C ARG A 151 -16.95 -23.16 1.45
N LYS A 152 -16.48 -23.28 2.68
CA LYS A 152 -17.32 -23.74 3.83
C LYS A 152 -18.10 -22.59 4.48
N ALA A 153 -17.62 -21.36 4.36
CA ALA A 153 -18.17 -20.20 5.03
C ALA A 153 -19.27 -19.48 4.24
N THR A 154 -19.47 -19.82 2.95
CA THR A 154 -20.44 -19.14 2.08
C THR A 154 -20.95 -20.07 0.98
N ASP A 155 -22.17 -19.80 0.49
CA ASP A 155 -22.75 -20.45 -0.71
C ASP A 155 -22.34 -19.76 -2.02
N LEU A 156 -21.69 -18.59 -1.93
CA LEU A 156 -21.19 -17.87 -3.10
C LEU A 156 -19.96 -18.58 -3.69
N PRO A 157 -19.81 -18.61 -5.02
CA PRO A 157 -18.61 -19.19 -5.63
C PRO A 157 -17.36 -18.43 -5.21
N VAL A 158 -16.29 -19.16 -4.92
CA VAL A 158 -14.97 -18.59 -4.60
C VAL A 158 -14.13 -18.54 -5.87
N LEU A 159 -13.82 -17.34 -6.33
CA LEU A 159 -12.97 -17.11 -7.49
C LEU A 159 -11.58 -16.64 -7.06
N VAL A 160 -10.56 -17.29 -7.58
CA VAL A 160 -9.16 -16.93 -7.33
C VAL A 160 -8.68 -15.95 -8.39
N LYS A 161 -8.01 -14.90 -7.99
CA LYS A 161 -7.28 -14.00 -8.89
C LYS A 161 -5.81 -13.99 -8.57
N ASP A 162 -5.01 -14.46 -9.54
CA ASP A 162 -3.56 -14.50 -9.41
C ASP A 162 -2.92 -13.10 -9.63
N HIS A 163 -1.72 -12.93 -9.13
CA HIS A 163 -0.99 -11.67 -9.27
C HIS A 163 -0.56 -11.44 -10.73
N PRO A 164 -0.83 -10.26 -11.32
CA PRO A 164 -0.61 -10.04 -12.76
C PRO A 164 0.85 -10.19 -13.21
N VAL A 165 1.82 -9.83 -12.35
CA VAL A 165 3.26 -9.82 -12.69
C VAL A 165 3.89 -11.20 -12.56
N ARG A 166 3.43 -12.03 -11.61
CA ARG A 166 3.99 -13.36 -11.33
C ARG A 166 2.89 -14.37 -11.07
N LYS A 167 2.29 -14.84 -12.14
CA LYS A 167 1.26 -15.88 -12.08
C LYS A 167 1.85 -17.24 -11.66
N GLY A 168 1.02 -18.06 -11.01
CA GLY A 168 1.36 -19.44 -10.66
C GLY A 168 2.39 -19.61 -9.53
N THR A 169 2.74 -18.58 -8.79
CA THR A 169 3.74 -18.69 -7.70
C THR A 169 3.29 -19.60 -6.54
N TRP A 170 1.97 -19.82 -6.42
CA TRP A 170 1.35 -20.69 -5.39
C TRP A 170 0.86 -22.02 -5.95
N GLY A 171 1.17 -22.34 -7.22
CA GLY A 171 0.61 -23.49 -7.92
C GLY A 171 -0.87 -23.27 -8.29
N ASN A 172 -1.56 -24.37 -8.57
CA ASN A 172 -2.99 -24.34 -8.90
C ASN A 172 -3.82 -24.45 -7.62
N ILE A 173 -4.37 -23.31 -7.17
CA ILE A 173 -5.29 -23.28 -6.03
C ILE A 173 -6.66 -23.80 -6.49
N GLN A 174 -7.15 -24.86 -5.86
CA GLN A 174 -8.46 -25.44 -6.13
C GLN A 174 -9.56 -24.56 -5.52
N ALA A 175 -10.36 -23.92 -6.38
CA ALA A 175 -11.47 -23.07 -6.04
C ALA A 175 -12.60 -23.27 -7.07
N ASP A 176 -13.71 -22.53 -6.99
CA ASP A 176 -14.83 -22.69 -7.92
C ASP A 176 -14.53 -22.06 -9.30
N GLY A 177 -13.50 -21.23 -9.38
CA GLY A 177 -13.02 -20.68 -10.66
C GLY A 177 -11.84 -19.74 -10.52
N VAL A 178 -11.35 -19.26 -11.67
CA VAL A 178 -10.28 -18.25 -11.77
C VAL A 178 -10.82 -17.01 -12.45
N PHE A 179 -10.58 -15.84 -11.85
CA PHE A 179 -10.94 -14.58 -12.45
C PHE A 179 -9.80 -14.06 -13.35
N ASN A 180 -10.04 -13.98 -14.65
CA ASN A 180 -9.04 -13.61 -15.65
C ASN A 180 -9.07 -12.13 -16.10
N GLY A 181 -10.06 -11.34 -15.68
CA GLY A 181 -10.20 -9.91 -15.99
C GLY A 181 -9.24 -8.99 -15.21
N SER A 182 -9.43 -7.70 -15.31
CA SER A 182 -8.68 -6.70 -14.54
C SER A 182 -8.98 -6.80 -13.04
N ILE A 183 -8.22 -6.08 -12.20
CA ILE A 183 -8.53 -6.03 -10.77
C ILE A 183 -9.80 -5.22 -10.51
N GLU A 184 -10.00 -4.15 -11.26
CA GLU A 184 -11.17 -3.28 -11.18
C GLU A 184 -12.46 -4.04 -11.48
N GLU A 185 -12.47 -4.87 -12.54
CA GLU A 185 -13.61 -5.74 -12.87
C GLU A 185 -13.84 -6.77 -11.76
N ALA A 186 -12.76 -7.39 -11.27
CA ALA A 186 -12.84 -8.43 -10.25
C ALA A 186 -13.45 -7.91 -8.95
N VAL A 187 -13.00 -6.75 -8.46
CA VAL A 187 -13.50 -6.21 -7.19
C VAL A 187 -14.93 -5.69 -7.31
N ARG A 188 -15.31 -5.09 -8.44
CA ARG A 188 -16.70 -4.60 -8.66
C ARG A 188 -17.74 -5.71 -8.70
N GLY A 189 -17.38 -6.90 -9.14
CA GLY A 189 -18.29 -8.04 -9.20
C GLY A 189 -18.33 -8.88 -7.93
N ALA A 190 -17.38 -8.68 -7.03
CA ALA A 190 -17.28 -9.45 -5.80
C ALA A 190 -18.26 -8.97 -4.71
N ALA A 191 -18.79 -9.91 -3.95
CA ALA A 191 -19.51 -9.62 -2.71
C ALA A 191 -18.54 -9.24 -1.59
N VAL A 192 -17.41 -9.95 -1.53
CA VAL A 192 -16.31 -9.67 -0.60
C VAL A 192 -14.98 -10.00 -1.29
N THR A 193 -13.98 -9.17 -1.11
CA THR A 193 -12.60 -9.49 -1.48
C THR A 193 -11.83 -9.99 -0.26
N VAL A 194 -11.12 -11.09 -0.43
CA VAL A 194 -10.30 -11.71 0.60
C VAL A 194 -8.82 -11.64 0.20
N THR A 195 -8.00 -11.10 1.10
CA THR A 195 -6.57 -10.93 0.86
C THR A 195 -5.77 -11.00 2.17
N ILE A 196 -4.47 -11.24 2.09
CA ILE A 196 -3.63 -11.15 3.29
C ILE A 196 -3.42 -9.67 3.68
N ASN A 197 -2.79 -8.90 2.77
CA ASN A 197 -2.57 -7.45 2.92
C ASN A 197 -2.31 -6.77 1.57
N SER A 198 -2.84 -7.34 0.49
CA SER A 198 -2.65 -6.81 -0.86
C SER A 198 -3.29 -5.44 -1.02
N ASN A 199 -2.72 -4.65 -1.91
CA ASN A 199 -3.32 -3.40 -2.35
C ASN A 199 -4.67 -3.57 -3.08
N SER A 200 -5.00 -4.79 -3.53
CA SER A 200 -6.35 -5.11 -4.01
C SER A 200 -7.45 -4.85 -2.96
N GLY A 201 -7.08 -4.82 -1.67
CA GLY A 201 -7.98 -4.34 -0.61
C GLY A 201 -8.36 -2.87 -0.78
N VAL A 202 -7.41 -2.00 -1.13
CA VAL A 202 -7.69 -0.58 -1.43
C VAL A 202 -8.58 -0.47 -2.66
N ASP A 203 -8.25 -1.19 -3.74
CA ASP A 203 -9.06 -1.22 -4.96
C ASP A 203 -10.51 -1.66 -4.66
N SER A 204 -10.68 -2.65 -3.75
CA SER A 204 -11.99 -3.16 -3.32
C SER A 204 -12.78 -2.13 -2.53
N ILE A 205 -12.19 -1.54 -1.51
CA ILE A 205 -12.86 -0.52 -0.67
C ILE A 205 -13.28 0.68 -1.52
N LEU A 206 -12.43 1.14 -2.43
CA LEU A 206 -12.78 2.23 -3.36
C LEU A 206 -13.93 1.84 -4.28
N ALA A 207 -13.96 0.60 -4.77
CA ALA A 207 -15.04 0.08 -5.62
C ALA A 207 -16.35 -0.22 -4.86
N GLY A 208 -16.40 -0.04 -3.54
CA GLY A 208 -17.57 -0.35 -2.72
C GLY A 208 -17.70 -1.84 -2.37
N THR A 209 -16.64 -2.59 -2.39
CA THR A 209 -16.63 -4.02 -2.05
C THR A 209 -15.96 -4.23 -0.69
N PRO A 210 -16.66 -4.85 0.28
CA PRO A 210 -16.09 -5.18 1.58
C PRO A 210 -14.86 -6.09 1.46
N VAL A 211 -13.97 -6.00 2.46
CA VAL A 211 -12.69 -6.73 2.46
C VAL A 211 -12.51 -7.52 3.73
N VAL A 212 -12.03 -8.77 3.60
CA VAL A 212 -11.38 -9.50 4.69
C VAL A 212 -9.88 -9.43 4.48
N ASN A 213 -9.13 -9.04 5.51
CA ASN A 213 -7.68 -9.15 5.50
C ASN A 213 -7.15 -9.70 6.82
N PHE A 214 -6.03 -10.41 6.75
CA PHE A 214 -5.49 -11.19 7.87
C PHE A 214 -4.23 -10.60 8.48
N ASP A 215 -3.73 -9.50 7.90
CA ASP A 215 -2.48 -8.90 8.33
C ASP A 215 -2.61 -7.38 8.47
N HIS A 216 -2.27 -6.85 9.65
CA HIS A 216 -2.30 -5.43 9.98
C HIS A 216 -1.46 -4.53 9.05
N GLY A 217 -0.59 -5.12 8.22
CA GLY A 217 0.12 -4.39 7.16
C GLY A 217 -0.76 -3.95 6.00
N SER A 218 -2.04 -4.30 5.98
CA SER A 218 -2.97 -3.84 4.96
C SER A 218 -3.37 -2.37 5.16
N MET A 219 -3.41 -1.58 4.08
CA MET A 219 -3.86 -0.18 4.11
C MET A 219 -5.35 -0.02 4.41
N VAL A 220 -6.11 -1.10 4.39
CA VAL A 220 -7.54 -1.13 4.74
C VAL A 220 -7.80 -1.80 6.08
N TRP A 221 -6.74 -2.05 6.87
CA TRP A 221 -6.87 -2.79 8.11
C TRP A 221 -7.99 -2.28 9.01
N ASP A 222 -8.07 -0.99 9.26
CA ASP A 222 -8.98 -0.43 10.25
C ASP A 222 -10.47 -0.50 9.85
N ILE A 223 -10.75 -0.62 8.55
CA ILE A 223 -12.12 -0.68 8.01
C ILE A 223 -12.50 -2.04 7.41
N ALA A 224 -11.58 -3.00 7.39
CA ALA A 224 -11.82 -4.34 6.87
C ALA A 224 -12.15 -5.34 7.97
N MET A 225 -12.80 -6.44 7.62
CA MET A 225 -12.98 -7.63 8.47
C MET A 225 -11.61 -8.31 8.71
N LYS A 226 -11.47 -8.97 9.86
CA LYS A 226 -10.21 -9.64 10.29
C LYS A 226 -10.27 -11.16 10.18
N ASP A 227 -11.47 -11.71 10.01
CA ASP A 227 -11.75 -13.13 9.89
C ASP A 227 -12.99 -13.38 9.02
N LEU A 228 -13.39 -14.61 8.87
CA LEU A 228 -14.51 -15.03 8.03
C LEU A 228 -15.87 -15.02 8.72
N SER A 229 -15.96 -14.68 9.99
CA SER A 229 -17.20 -14.77 10.77
C SER A 229 -18.32 -13.84 10.28
N GLN A 230 -17.93 -12.75 9.63
CA GLN A 230 -18.85 -11.73 9.08
C GLN A 230 -19.00 -11.81 7.56
N LEU A 231 -18.57 -12.91 6.93
CA LEU A 231 -18.54 -13.04 5.47
C LEU A 231 -19.93 -12.96 4.83
N SER A 232 -20.96 -13.48 5.52
CA SER A 232 -22.37 -13.48 5.07
C SER A 232 -23.09 -12.15 5.29
N ASP A 233 -22.63 -11.36 6.24
CA ASP A 233 -23.18 -10.04 6.59
C ASP A 233 -22.03 -9.05 6.87
N PRO A 234 -21.30 -8.63 5.82
CA PRO A 234 -20.13 -7.80 5.98
C PRO A 234 -20.49 -6.40 6.47
N PRO A 235 -19.78 -5.85 7.46
CA PRO A 235 -19.97 -4.47 7.90
C PRO A 235 -19.63 -3.50 6.78
N LEU A 236 -20.43 -2.43 6.69
CA LEU A 236 -20.32 -1.38 5.67
C LEU A 236 -20.05 -0.02 6.34
N PRO A 237 -18.87 0.20 6.95
CA PRO A 237 -18.56 1.42 7.68
C PRO A 237 -18.48 2.64 6.76
N ASP A 238 -18.58 3.85 7.35
CA ASP A 238 -18.18 5.06 6.64
C ASP A 238 -16.68 5.01 6.33
N ARG A 239 -16.32 5.39 5.09
CA ARG A 239 -14.97 5.33 4.55
C ARG A 239 -14.38 6.71 4.26
N THR A 240 -15.12 7.77 4.55
CA THR A 240 -14.70 9.13 4.19
C THR A 240 -13.43 9.55 4.89
N GLN A 241 -13.32 9.27 6.20
CA GLN A 241 -12.10 9.56 6.95
C GLN A 241 -10.92 8.68 6.51
N TRP A 242 -11.15 7.39 6.26
CA TRP A 242 -10.11 6.51 5.73
C TRP A 242 -9.58 6.99 4.37
N ALA A 243 -10.45 7.48 3.49
CA ALA A 243 -10.05 8.02 2.20
C ALA A 243 -9.22 9.31 2.35
N ALA A 244 -9.62 10.20 3.26
CA ALA A 244 -8.88 11.40 3.60
C ALA A 244 -7.47 11.03 4.15
N ASP A 245 -7.41 10.12 5.10
CA ASP A 245 -6.16 9.65 5.69
C ASP A 245 -5.25 8.98 4.63
N LEU A 246 -5.83 8.15 3.75
CA LEU A 246 -5.07 7.50 2.68
C LEU A 246 -4.48 8.50 1.68
N ALA A 247 -5.17 9.63 1.41
CA ALA A 247 -4.66 10.67 0.52
C ALA A 247 -3.36 11.31 1.00
N TYR A 248 -3.11 11.32 2.31
CA TYR A 248 -1.87 11.84 2.91
C TYR A 248 -0.71 10.83 2.96
N THR A 249 -0.92 9.63 2.46
CA THR A 249 0.17 8.64 2.36
C THR A 249 0.97 8.74 1.07
N GLN A 250 0.46 9.46 0.05
CA GLN A 250 1.04 9.51 -1.28
C GLN A 250 1.08 10.93 -1.87
N TRP A 251 2.11 11.19 -2.68
CA TRP A 251 2.47 12.51 -3.17
C TRP A 251 2.92 12.47 -4.62
N LEU A 252 2.58 13.50 -5.39
CA LEU A 252 3.18 13.70 -6.69
C LEU A 252 4.63 14.20 -6.56
N PRO A 253 5.55 13.85 -7.47
CA PRO A 253 6.91 14.39 -7.45
C PRO A 253 6.96 15.93 -7.37
N LYS A 254 6.01 16.64 -8.01
CA LYS A 254 5.91 18.10 -7.93
C LYS A 254 5.56 18.60 -6.54
N GLU A 255 4.68 17.93 -5.79
CA GLU A 255 4.32 18.27 -4.41
C GLU A 255 5.50 18.01 -3.46
N ILE A 256 6.20 16.89 -3.67
CA ILE A 256 7.43 16.60 -2.94
C ILE A 256 8.47 17.70 -3.19
N ALA A 257 8.65 18.14 -4.44
CA ALA A 257 9.66 19.12 -4.84
C ALA A 257 9.40 20.54 -4.31
N VAL A 258 8.14 20.92 -4.14
CA VAL A 258 7.78 22.22 -3.51
C VAL A 258 7.77 22.18 -1.99
N GLY A 259 7.95 20.98 -1.39
CA GLY A 259 8.11 20.80 0.06
C GLY A 259 6.84 20.43 0.81
N GLU A 260 5.68 20.27 0.13
CA GLU A 260 4.41 19.90 0.78
C GLU A 260 4.50 18.56 1.53
N ALA A 261 5.13 17.56 0.92
CA ALA A 261 5.32 16.26 1.57
C ALA A 261 6.21 16.37 2.82
N TRP A 262 7.28 17.16 2.77
CA TRP A 262 8.14 17.38 3.95
C TRP A 262 7.43 18.18 5.03
N GLU A 263 6.66 19.22 4.69
CA GLU A 263 5.86 19.97 5.65
C GLU A 263 4.95 19.05 6.45
N HIS A 264 4.33 18.09 5.80
CA HIS A 264 3.49 17.08 6.46
C HIS A 264 4.33 16.10 7.31
N LEU A 265 5.39 15.55 6.74
CA LEU A 265 6.19 14.49 7.38
C LEU A 265 7.08 15.00 8.52
N LYS A 266 7.46 16.30 8.55
CA LYS A 266 8.31 16.87 9.60
C LYS A 266 7.64 16.91 10.98
N GLN A 267 6.31 16.74 11.07
CA GLN A 267 5.56 16.60 12.32
C GLN A 267 6.18 15.54 13.26
N ARG A 268 6.95 14.59 12.69
CA ARG A 268 7.73 13.63 13.48
C ARG A 268 8.73 14.29 14.42
N TYR A 269 9.21 15.47 14.10
CA TYR A 269 10.28 16.19 14.80
C TYR A 269 9.75 17.38 15.62
N GLU A 270 8.47 17.64 15.57
CA GLU A 270 7.74 18.65 16.34
C GLU A 270 7.12 18.05 17.60
#